data_b696575cb7692429e1934f33cb2377ad
#
_entry.id   b696575cb7692429e1934f33cb2377ad
#
_cell.length_a   1.000
_cell.length_b   1.000
_cell.length_c   1.000
_cell.angle_alpha   90.00
_cell.angle_beta   90.00
_cell.angle_gamma   90.00
#
_symmetry.space_group_name_H-M   'P 1'
#
loop_
_entity.id
_entity.type
_entity.pdbx_description
1 polymer ?
#
loop_
_entity_poly.entity_id
_entity_poly.type
_entity_poly.pdbx_seq_one_letter_code
_entity_poly.pdbx_strand_id
1 'polypeptide(L)'
;MEVTRMFDCLYHQQATHPLNESFGYRKDGKWVYFSTDKMIELTNKASCGVLNLGLKAGDKVALIAYINRPEWIIMDMAMQQIGVISVPVYPTISPREYEYIFNDSEVKYCFVGSGDLRDKVLKAKANISSLIDIYTFDKKEGVNYWEDIFSTAEQEQVDELAKGVRAEDLATIIYTSCTTGNTKG
;
A
#
# COMPACT_ATOMS: atom_id res chain seq x y z
N MET A 1 15.14 -10.26 -17.41
CA MET A 1 14.49 -8.94 -17.24
C MET A 1 15.40 -8.10 -16.36
N GLU A 2 15.70 -6.88 -16.75
CA GLU A 2 16.44 -5.93 -15.92
C GLU A 2 15.51 -5.42 -14.80
N VAL A 3 16.01 -5.36 -13.58
CA VAL A 3 15.27 -4.85 -12.42
C VAL A 3 15.61 -3.37 -12.28
N THR A 4 14.65 -2.50 -12.58
CA THR A 4 14.81 -1.05 -12.50
C THR A 4 13.82 -0.41 -11.53
N ARG A 5 12.72 -1.11 -11.21
CA ARG A 5 11.65 -0.65 -10.30
C ARG A 5 11.43 -1.68 -9.21
N MET A 6 10.90 -1.28 -8.05
CA MET A 6 10.72 -2.19 -6.91
C MET A 6 9.82 -3.38 -7.24
N PHE A 7 8.73 -3.19 -7.96
CA PHE A 7 7.84 -4.28 -8.34
C PHE A 7 8.44 -5.26 -9.36
N ASP A 8 9.46 -4.87 -10.13
CA ASP A 8 10.20 -5.77 -11.03
C ASP A 8 10.86 -6.92 -10.25
N CYS A 9 11.20 -6.70 -8.96
CA CYS A 9 11.83 -7.71 -8.12
C CYS A 9 10.98 -8.99 -8.01
N LEU A 10 9.65 -8.88 -7.93
CA LEU A 10 8.75 -10.03 -7.86
C LEU A 10 8.81 -10.87 -9.14
N TYR A 11 8.75 -10.22 -10.28
CA TYR A 11 8.78 -10.90 -11.60
C TYR A 11 10.17 -11.44 -11.92
N HIS A 12 11.21 -10.72 -11.52
CA HIS A 12 12.59 -11.24 -11.65
C HIS A 12 12.79 -12.49 -10.80
N GLN A 13 12.33 -12.50 -9.56
CA GLN A 13 12.39 -13.67 -8.68
C GLN A 13 11.60 -14.85 -9.29
N GLN A 14 10.39 -14.59 -9.82
CA GLN A 14 9.60 -15.63 -10.48
C GLN A 14 10.35 -16.26 -11.66
N ALA A 15 10.99 -15.44 -12.49
CA ALA A 15 11.67 -15.90 -13.69
C ALA A 15 13.00 -16.63 -13.42
N THR A 16 13.68 -16.27 -12.32
CA THR A 16 15.06 -16.75 -12.08
C THR A 16 15.15 -17.72 -10.89
N HIS A 17 14.35 -17.51 -9.87
CA HIS A 17 14.44 -18.26 -8.63
C HIS A 17 13.11 -18.26 -7.86
N PRO A 18 12.05 -18.88 -8.42
CA PRO A 18 10.74 -18.92 -7.75
C PRO A 18 10.81 -19.72 -6.44
N LEU A 19 10.20 -19.19 -5.40
CA LEU A 19 10.19 -19.78 -4.07
C LEU A 19 8.77 -20.13 -3.63
N ASN A 20 8.60 -21.30 -3.01
CA ASN A 20 7.35 -21.68 -2.37
C ASN A 20 7.10 -20.91 -1.07
N GLU A 21 8.16 -20.49 -0.40
CA GLU A 21 8.17 -19.74 0.86
C GLU A 21 8.94 -18.43 0.66
N SER A 22 8.42 -17.54 -0.19
CA SER A 22 9.06 -16.26 -0.53
C SER A 22 8.88 -15.20 0.55
N PHE A 23 7.65 -15.09 1.09
CA PHE A 23 7.30 -14.15 2.15
C PHE A 23 6.69 -14.89 3.32
N GLY A 24 7.26 -14.71 4.52
CA GLY A 24 6.79 -15.34 5.74
C GLY A 24 6.33 -14.33 6.79
N TYR A 25 5.25 -14.66 7.49
CA TYR A 25 4.76 -13.90 8.64
C TYR A 25 4.21 -14.83 9.73
N ARG A 26 4.12 -14.33 10.94
CA ARG A 26 3.52 -15.10 12.05
C ARG A 26 2.05 -14.78 12.22
N LYS A 27 1.22 -15.82 12.22
CA LYS A 27 -0.21 -15.74 12.52
C LYS A 27 -0.54 -16.82 13.57
N ASP A 28 -1.16 -16.43 14.67
CA ASP A 28 -1.55 -17.32 15.76
C ASP A 28 -0.40 -18.23 16.26
N GLY A 29 0.80 -17.65 16.35
CA GLY A 29 2.01 -18.34 16.80
C GLY A 29 2.68 -19.26 15.76
N LYS A 30 2.09 -19.43 14.58
CA LYS A 30 2.63 -20.26 13.48
C LYS A 30 3.17 -19.38 12.35
N TRP A 31 4.16 -19.92 11.63
CA TRP A 31 4.62 -19.32 10.39
C TRP A 31 3.63 -19.65 9.26
N VAL A 32 3.27 -18.62 8.49
CA VAL A 32 2.50 -18.71 7.25
C VAL A 32 3.34 -18.11 6.13
N TYR A 33 3.37 -18.79 4.98
CA TYR A 33 4.20 -18.38 3.87
C TYR A 33 3.36 -18.11 2.63
N PHE A 34 3.80 -17.14 1.84
CA PHE A 34 3.35 -16.92 0.47
C PHE A 34 4.46 -17.29 -0.50
N SER A 35 4.12 -18.02 -1.56
CA SER A 35 5.03 -18.24 -2.68
C SER A 35 5.23 -16.97 -3.50
N THR A 36 6.27 -16.96 -4.33
CA THR A 36 6.48 -15.86 -5.31
C THR A 36 5.26 -15.67 -6.20
N ASP A 37 4.69 -16.77 -6.73
CA ASP A 37 3.50 -16.72 -7.59
C ASP A 37 2.29 -16.16 -6.84
N LYS A 38 2.11 -16.53 -5.57
CA LYS A 38 1.00 -16.01 -4.76
C LYS A 38 1.16 -14.52 -4.49
N MET A 39 2.36 -14.04 -4.25
CA MET A 39 2.63 -12.59 -4.09
C MET A 39 2.28 -11.83 -5.37
N ILE A 40 2.67 -12.33 -6.53
CA ILE A 40 2.36 -11.72 -7.83
C ILE A 40 0.84 -11.72 -8.09
N GLU A 41 0.16 -12.86 -7.86
CA GLU A 41 -1.30 -12.96 -8.01
C GLU A 41 -2.03 -11.90 -7.19
N LEU A 42 -1.69 -11.79 -5.90
CA LEU A 42 -2.33 -10.85 -4.99
C LEU A 42 -1.99 -9.39 -5.34
N THR A 43 -0.73 -9.13 -5.73
CA THR A 43 -0.30 -7.80 -6.18
C THR A 43 -1.10 -7.36 -7.40
N ASN A 44 -1.25 -8.22 -8.40
CA ASN A 44 -2.01 -7.90 -9.62
C ASN A 44 -3.49 -7.65 -9.32
N LYS A 45 -4.13 -8.48 -8.49
CA LYS A 45 -5.51 -8.26 -8.05
C LYS A 45 -5.68 -6.94 -7.30
N ALA A 46 -4.73 -6.61 -6.45
CA ALA A 46 -4.73 -5.35 -5.71
C ALA A 46 -4.51 -4.15 -6.66
N SER A 47 -3.63 -4.25 -7.67
CA SER A 47 -3.42 -3.20 -8.69
C SER A 47 -4.71 -2.89 -9.45
N CYS A 48 -5.41 -3.93 -9.91
CA CYS A 48 -6.73 -3.77 -10.56
C CYS A 48 -7.72 -3.09 -9.59
N GLY A 49 -7.74 -3.49 -8.33
CA GLY A 49 -8.59 -2.89 -7.31
C GLY A 49 -8.27 -1.43 -7.04
N VAL A 50 -6.99 -1.06 -6.93
CA VAL A 50 -6.55 0.32 -6.77
C VAL A 50 -6.96 1.18 -7.97
N LEU A 51 -6.87 0.63 -9.17
CA LEU A 51 -7.32 1.30 -10.39
C LEU A 51 -8.83 1.52 -10.37
N ASN A 52 -9.63 0.52 -9.92
CA ASN A 52 -11.09 0.61 -9.79
C ASN A 52 -11.55 1.61 -8.72
N LEU A 53 -10.72 1.93 -7.73
CA LEU A 53 -10.96 3.04 -6.81
C LEU A 53 -10.83 4.42 -7.48
N GLY A 54 -10.49 4.47 -8.78
CA GLY A 54 -10.30 5.70 -9.54
C GLY A 54 -8.95 6.37 -9.30
N LEU A 55 -7.99 5.66 -8.70
CA LEU A 55 -6.64 6.15 -8.50
C LEU A 55 -5.84 6.09 -9.81
N LYS A 56 -4.96 7.07 -9.98
CA LYS A 56 -4.09 7.22 -11.15
C LYS A 56 -2.68 7.61 -10.73
N ALA A 57 -1.75 7.55 -11.67
CA ALA A 57 -0.36 7.94 -11.45
C ALA A 57 -0.26 9.32 -10.77
N GLY A 58 0.57 9.41 -9.74
CA GLY A 58 0.76 10.60 -8.91
C GLY A 58 -0.21 10.75 -7.73
N ASP A 59 -1.30 9.97 -7.66
CA ASP A 59 -2.16 9.94 -6.48
C ASP A 59 -1.44 9.29 -5.29
N LYS A 60 -1.81 9.67 -4.06
CA LYS A 60 -1.14 9.20 -2.84
C LYS A 60 -2.09 8.36 -1.99
N VAL A 61 -1.54 7.26 -1.45
CA VAL A 61 -2.26 6.33 -0.57
C VAL A 61 -1.40 6.04 0.66
N ALA A 62 -1.97 6.19 1.84
CA ALA A 62 -1.26 5.91 3.09
C ALA A 62 -1.29 4.42 3.45
N LEU A 63 -0.16 3.93 3.97
CA LEU A 63 0.00 2.59 4.52
C LEU A 63 0.45 2.67 5.99
N ILE A 64 -0.32 2.05 6.89
CA ILE A 64 -0.06 2.10 8.33
C ILE A 64 -0.16 0.71 8.94
N ALA A 65 0.89 0.21 9.57
CA ALA A 65 0.87 -1.06 10.31
C ALA A 65 1.84 -1.04 11.49
N TYR A 66 1.48 -1.73 12.60
CA TYR A 66 2.38 -1.88 13.74
C TYR A 66 3.52 -2.86 13.49
N ILE A 67 3.27 -3.87 12.66
CA ILE A 67 4.22 -4.93 12.34
C ILE A 67 4.33 -5.09 10.84
N ASN A 68 5.46 -5.56 10.37
CA ASN A 68 5.63 -5.93 8.97
C ASN A 68 4.69 -7.10 8.63
N ARG A 69 3.97 -6.96 7.51
CA ARG A 69 2.99 -7.95 7.05
C ARG A 69 2.92 -7.97 5.53
N PRO A 70 2.64 -9.14 4.92
CA PRO A 70 2.64 -9.29 3.47
C PRO A 70 1.66 -8.36 2.76
N GLU A 71 0.50 -8.09 3.36
CA GLU A 71 -0.53 -7.24 2.78
C GLU A 71 -0.04 -5.80 2.55
N TRP A 72 0.82 -5.31 3.45
CA TRP A 72 1.46 -4.01 3.29
C TRP A 72 2.35 -3.98 2.03
N ILE A 73 3.17 -5.02 1.84
CA ILE A 73 4.07 -5.15 0.68
C ILE A 73 3.27 -5.32 -0.60
N ILE A 74 2.21 -6.15 -0.57
CA ILE A 74 1.32 -6.37 -1.72
C ILE A 74 0.71 -5.04 -2.17
N MET A 75 0.17 -4.25 -1.25
CA MET A 75 -0.42 -2.96 -1.57
C MET A 75 0.62 -1.96 -2.08
N ASP A 76 1.82 -1.91 -1.49
CA ASP A 76 2.89 -1.03 -1.94
C ASP A 76 3.31 -1.35 -3.38
N MET A 77 3.57 -2.63 -3.70
CA MET A 77 3.90 -3.06 -5.05
C MET A 77 2.75 -2.84 -6.05
N ALA A 78 1.51 -3.08 -5.61
CA ALA A 78 0.33 -2.87 -6.42
C ALA A 78 0.15 -1.41 -6.85
N MET A 79 0.35 -0.48 -5.93
CA MET A 79 0.30 0.95 -6.20
C MET A 79 1.40 1.38 -7.16
N GLN A 80 2.62 0.90 -6.95
CA GLN A 80 3.77 1.23 -7.80
C GLN A 80 3.57 0.75 -9.25
N GLN A 81 2.90 -0.39 -9.49
CA GLN A 81 2.62 -0.88 -10.84
C GLN A 81 1.81 0.11 -11.69
N ILE A 82 1.00 0.95 -11.07
CA ILE A 82 0.15 1.93 -11.76
C ILE A 82 0.58 3.39 -11.48
N GLY A 83 1.77 3.56 -10.92
CA GLY A 83 2.34 4.89 -10.64
C GLY A 83 1.69 5.65 -9.49
N VAL A 84 0.91 4.97 -8.64
CA VAL A 84 0.37 5.54 -7.38
C VAL A 84 1.46 5.54 -6.33
N ILE A 85 1.58 6.64 -5.58
CA ILE A 85 2.64 6.88 -4.62
C ILE A 85 2.21 6.38 -3.24
N SER A 86 3.03 5.52 -2.62
CA SER A 86 2.79 5.10 -1.23
C SER A 86 3.27 6.16 -0.23
N VAL A 87 2.51 6.36 0.84
CA VAL A 87 2.86 7.21 1.97
C VAL A 87 2.88 6.33 3.23
N PRO A 88 4.04 5.71 3.54
CA PRO A 88 4.20 4.96 4.78
C PRO A 88 4.13 5.91 5.99
N VAL A 89 3.27 5.59 6.95
CA VAL A 89 3.09 6.43 8.15
C VAL A 89 3.27 5.60 9.41
N TYR A 90 3.99 6.14 10.37
CA TYR A 90 4.20 5.49 11.66
C TYR A 90 2.88 5.31 12.44
N PRO A 91 2.63 4.11 13.00
CA PRO A 91 1.37 3.81 13.70
C PRO A 91 1.24 4.49 15.06
N THR A 92 2.35 5.01 15.61
CA THR A 92 2.43 5.55 16.97
C THR A 92 2.22 7.06 17.05
N ILE A 93 2.07 7.74 15.90
CA ILE A 93 1.83 9.19 15.88
C ILE A 93 0.42 9.56 16.33
N SER A 94 0.25 10.83 16.68
CA SER A 94 -1.02 11.39 17.13
C SER A 94 -2.02 11.62 15.98
N PRO A 95 -3.34 11.74 16.26
CA PRO A 95 -4.31 12.14 15.23
C PRO A 95 -4.00 13.46 14.53
N ARG A 96 -3.40 14.42 15.22
CA ARG A 96 -2.98 15.71 14.66
C ARG A 96 -1.83 15.55 13.65
N GLU A 97 -0.90 14.61 13.90
CA GLU A 97 0.17 14.31 12.96
C GLU A 97 -0.37 13.58 11.73
N TYR A 98 -1.36 12.68 11.88
CA TYR A 98 -2.07 12.09 10.73
C TYR A 98 -2.74 13.17 9.89
N GLU A 99 -3.45 14.12 10.52
CA GLU A 99 -4.08 15.25 9.84
C GLU A 99 -3.06 16.05 9.02
N TYR A 100 -1.92 16.39 9.64
CA TYR A 100 -0.86 17.12 8.96
C TYR A 100 -0.32 16.35 7.75
N ILE A 101 0.13 15.11 7.94
CA ILE A 101 0.75 14.30 6.89
C ILE A 101 -0.23 14.07 5.73
N PHE A 102 -1.50 13.76 6.03
CA PHE A 102 -2.48 13.45 4.99
C PHE A 102 -2.91 14.68 4.20
N ASN A 103 -2.97 15.84 4.82
CA ASN A 103 -3.24 17.10 4.11
C ASN A 103 -2.05 17.55 3.27
N ASP A 104 -0.82 17.44 3.81
CA ASP A 104 0.41 17.82 3.11
C ASP A 104 0.67 16.95 1.87
N SER A 105 0.44 15.65 1.99
CA SER A 105 0.59 14.69 0.89
C SER A 105 -0.68 14.51 0.04
N GLU A 106 -1.82 15.06 0.42
CA GLU A 106 -3.11 14.90 -0.27
C GLU A 106 -3.54 13.42 -0.42
N VAL A 107 -3.38 12.62 0.66
CA VAL A 107 -3.74 11.21 0.68
C VAL A 107 -5.22 11.01 0.36
N LYS A 108 -5.52 10.15 -0.63
CA LYS A 108 -6.89 9.81 -1.05
C LYS A 108 -7.47 8.61 -0.34
N TYR A 109 -6.67 7.59 -0.09
CA TYR A 109 -7.06 6.36 0.61
C TYR A 109 -6.03 5.98 1.64
N CYS A 110 -6.46 5.22 2.66
CA CYS A 110 -5.56 4.73 3.70
C CYS A 110 -5.83 3.25 3.96
N PHE A 111 -4.78 2.42 3.96
CA PHE A 111 -4.83 1.03 4.34
C PHE A 111 -4.12 0.83 5.67
N VAL A 112 -4.82 0.25 6.65
CA VAL A 112 -4.32 0.13 8.02
C VAL A 112 -4.26 -1.32 8.47
N GLY A 113 -3.26 -1.65 9.29
CA GLY A 113 -3.01 -2.99 9.80
C GLY A 113 -4.07 -3.51 10.77
N SER A 114 -4.82 -2.62 11.44
CA SER A 114 -5.76 -3.02 12.50
C SER A 114 -6.86 -1.98 12.72
N GLY A 115 -7.92 -2.39 13.43
CA GLY A 115 -9.08 -1.53 13.68
C GLY A 115 -8.79 -0.31 14.55
N ASP A 116 -7.87 -0.42 15.53
CA ASP A 116 -7.48 0.72 16.36
C ASP A 116 -6.73 1.80 15.56
N LEU A 117 -5.92 1.41 14.56
CA LEU A 117 -5.30 2.35 13.62
C LEU A 117 -6.35 3.06 12.77
N ARG A 118 -7.38 2.32 12.30
CA ARG A 118 -8.51 2.90 11.61
C ARG A 118 -9.20 3.97 12.47
N ASP A 119 -9.45 3.66 13.74
CA ASP A 119 -10.10 4.58 14.66
C ASP A 119 -9.26 5.83 14.93
N LYS A 120 -7.93 5.71 14.97
CA LYS A 120 -7.02 6.87 15.03
C LYS A 120 -7.13 7.77 13.80
N VAL A 121 -7.11 7.18 12.60
CA VAL A 121 -7.24 7.93 11.34
C VAL A 121 -8.62 8.57 11.23
N LEU A 122 -9.69 7.87 11.64
CA LEU A 122 -11.05 8.42 11.65
C LEU A 122 -11.19 9.66 12.52
N LYS A 123 -10.49 9.75 13.64
CA LYS A 123 -10.48 10.96 14.50
C LYS A 123 -9.91 12.17 13.78
N ALA A 124 -8.99 11.97 12.85
CA ALA A 124 -8.39 13.03 12.04
C ALA A 124 -9.21 13.33 10.78
N LYS A 125 -10.02 12.37 10.28
CA LYS A 125 -10.69 12.42 8.97
C LYS A 125 -11.53 13.69 8.74
N ALA A 126 -12.17 14.21 9.77
CA ALA A 126 -13.01 15.41 9.65
C ALA A 126 -12.25 16.64 9.10
N ASN A 127 -10.94 16.69 9.31
CA ASN A 127 -10.06 17.79 8.89
C ASN A 127 -9.20 17.41 7.68
N ILE A 128 -9.45 16.26 7.03
CA ILE A 128 -8.69 15.78 5.87
C ILE A 128 -9.64 15.69 4.67
N SER A 129 -9.65 16.74 3.85
CA SER A 129 -10.58 16.84 2.72
C SER A 129 -10.29 15.87 1.58
N SER A 130 -9.03 15.46 1.42
CA SER A 130 -8.59 14.53 0.36
C SER A 130 -8.93 13.07 0.65
N LEU A 131 -9.08 12.68 1.93
CA LEU A 131 -9.26 11.29 2.34
C LEU A 131 -10.68 10.78 2.04
N ILE A 132 -10.81 9.95 1.05
CA ILE A 132 -12.07 9.35 0.60
C ILE A 132 -12.48 8.24 1.57
N ASP A 133 -11.62 7.21 1.74
CA ASP A 133 -11.95 6.07 2.59
C ASP A 133 -10.74 5.38 3.22
N ILE A 134 -11.04 4.46 4.17
CA ILE A 134 -10.04 3.71 4.96
C ILE A 134 -10.40 2.23 4.90
N TYR A 135 -9.42 1.40 4.57
CA TYR A 135 -9.50 -0.05 4.52
C TYR A 135 -8.64 -0.69 5.61
N THR A 136 -9.05 -1.85 6.12
CA THR A 136 -8.25 -2.62 7.09
C THR A 136 -7.70 -3.89 6.45
N PHE A 137 -6.49 -4.29 6.85
CA PHE A 137 -5.93 -5.58 6.49
C PHE A 137 -6.55 -6.74 7.29
N ASP A 138 -7.06 -6.44 8.48
CA ASP A 138 -7.79 -7.41 9.30
C ASP A 138 -9.28 -7.37 8.97
N LYS A 139 -9.86 -8.53 8.61
CA LYS A 139 -11.28 -8.62 8.29
C LYS A 139 -12.12 -8.43 9.56
N LYS A 140 -13.03 -7.45 9.51
CA LYS A 140 -13.95 -7.13 10.60
C LYS A 140 -15.31 -6.73 10.03
N GLU A 141 -16.39 -7.16 10.68
CA GLU A 141 -17.75 -6.82 10.26
C GLU A 141 -17.99 -5.29 10.29
N GLY A 142 -18.63 -4.79 9.24
CA GLY A 142 -18.94 -3.36 9.10
C GLY A 142 -17.75 -2.44 8.81
N VAL A 143 -16.60 -3.01 8.45
CA VAL A 143 -15.38 -2.27 8.11
C VAL A 143 -14.90 -2.69 6.73
N ASN A 144 -14.51 -1.72 5.90
CA ASN A 144 -13.97 -2.00 4.59
C ASN A 144 -12.69 -2.85 4.71
N TYR A 145 -12.69 -3.98 4.04
CA TYR A 145 -11.58 -4.93 4.04
C TYR A 145 -10.76 -4.77 2.75
N TRP A 146 -9.47 -4.84 2.83
CA TRP A 146 -8.56 -4.55 1.71
C TRP A 146 -8.76 -5.48 0.49
N GLU A 147 -9.15 -6.75 0.71
CA GLU A 147 -9.42 -7.66 -0.41
C GLU A 147 -10.79 -7.39 -1.09
N ASP A 148 -11.66 -6.59 -0.48
CA ASP A 148 -12.95 -6.25 -1.10
C ASP A 148 -12.78 -5.40 -2.38
N ILE A 149 -11.60 -4.76 -2.56
CA ILE A 149 -11.28 -4.04 -3.80
C ILE A 149 -10.72 -4.95 -4.90
N PHE A 150 -10.33 -6.18 -4.62
CA PHE A 150 -9.63 -7.05 -5.56
C PHE A 150 -10.44 -7.31 -6.83
N SER A 151 -9.77 -7.22 -7.96
CA SER A 151 -10.33 -7.45 -9.29
C SER A 151 -9.28 -8.12 -10.19
N THR A 152 -9.73 -8.61 -11.33
CA THR A 152 -8.87 -9.10 -12.43
C THR A 152 -9.29 -8.53 -13.76
N ALA A 153 -10.37 -7.76 -13.79
CA ALA A 153 -10.97 -7.27 -15.04
C ALA A 153 -10.07 -6.25 -15.78
N GLU A 154 -9.25 -5.51 -15.00
CA GLU A 154 -8.41 -4.42 -15.51
C GLU A 154 -6.95 -4.85 -15.72
N GLN A 155 -6.62 -6.15 -15.75
CA GLN A 155 -5.24 -6.62 -15.81
C GLN A 155 -4.47 -6.09 -17.01
N GLU A 156 -5.05 -6.07 -18.19
CA GLU A 156 -4.40 -5.53 -19.40
C GLU A 156 -4.07 -4.04 -19.24
N GLN A 157 -4.95 -3.27 -18.58
CA GLN A 157 -4.71 -1.86 -18.31
C GLN A 157 -3.60 -1.67 -17.28
N VAL A 158 -3.55 -2.50 -16.24
CA VAL A 158 -2.46 -2.50 -15.26
C VAL A 158 -1.12 -2.80 -15.94
N ASP A 159 -1.08 -3.81 -16.83
CA ASP A 159 0.13 -4.19 -17.56
C ASP A 159 0.65 -3.04 -18.45
N GLU A 160 -0.25 -2.30 -19.12
CA GLU A 160 0.13 -1.14 -19.92
C GLU A 160 0.62 0.02 -19.05
N LEU A 161 -0.04 0.31 -17.92
CA LEU A 161 0.42 1.34 -16.98
C LEU A 161 1.79 1.00 -16.41
N ALA A 162 2.01 -0.26 -16.03
CA ALA A 162 3.30 -0.72 -15.49
C ALA A 162 4.46 -0.54 -16.48
N LYS A 163 4.21 -0.66 -17.79
CA LYS A 163 5.24 -0.36 -18.81
C LYS A 163 5.60 1.12 -18.86
N GLY A 164 4.67 2.00 -18.51
CA GLY A 164 4.86 3.44 -18.48
C GLY A 164 5.59 3.98 -17.25
N VAL A 165 5.64 3.21 -16.16
CA VAL A 165 6.34 3.61 -14.93
C VAL A 165 7.86 3.53 -15.14
N ARG A 166 8.57 4.61 -14.85
CA ARG A 166 10.04 4.72 -15.02
C ARG A 166 10.75 4.59 -13.68
N ALA A 167 12.04 4.29 -13.71
CA ALA A 167 12.88 4.19 -12.52
C ALA A 167 12.99 5.51 -11.74
N GLU A 168 12.86 6.65 -12.43
CA GLU A 168 12.94 7.99 -11.88
C GLU A 168 11.61 8.50 -11.30
N ASP A 169 10.50 7.81 -11.55
CA ASP A 169 9.20 8.23 -11.05
C ASP A 169 9.12 8.06 -9.53
N LEU A 170 8.43 8.99 -8.88
CA LEU A 170 8.29 8.97 -7.42
C LEU A 170 7.47 7.75 -6.98
N ALA A 171 8.07 6.88 -6.18
CA ALA A 171 7.44 5.65 -5.68
C ALA A 171 6.83 5.82 -4.28
N THR A 172 7.48 6.59 -3.41
CA THR A 172 7.06 6.74 -2.00
C THR A 172 7.44 8.08 -1.43
N ILE A 173 6.66 8.58 -0.45
CA ILE A 173 6.97 9.77 0.35
C ILE A 173 7.04 9.34 1.82
N ILE A 174 8.21 9.49 2.44
CA ILE A 174 8.45 9.10 3.84
C ILE A 174 8.61 10.35 4.69
N TYR A 175 7.68 10.55 5.63
CA TYR A 175 7.75 11.65 6.59
C TYR A 175 8.68 11.33 7.74
N THR A 176 9.66 12.20 7.96
CA THR A 176 10.62 12.07 9.07
C THR A 176 10.47 13.20 10.07
N SER A 177 10.75 12.91 11.35
CA SER A 177 10.77 13.93 12.39
C SER A 177 11.92 14.90 12.16
N CYS A 178 11.63 16.21 12.20
CA CYS A 178 12.63 17.26 12.15
C CYS A 178 12.89 17.85 13.54
N THR A 179 14.13 18.28 13.80
CA THR A 179 14.54 18.97 15.04
C THR A 179 13.91 20.37 15.19
N THR A 180 13.31 20.91 14.16
CA THR A 180 12.86 22.32 14.06
C THR A 180 11.41 22.48 13.62
N GLY A 181 10.48 21.59 13.99
CA GLY A 181 9.05 21.80 13.68
C GLY A 181 8.32 20.56 13.16
N ASN A 182 7.36 20.74 12.23
CA ASN A 182 6.59 19.64 11.66
C ASN A 182 7.47 18.65 10.87
N THR A 183 7.06 17.39 10.82
CA THR A 183 7.67 16.38 9.96
C THR A 183 7.70 16.83 8.49
N LYS A 184 8.72 16.42 7.76
CA LYS A 184 8.86 16.71 6.32
C LYS A 184 8.91 15.41 5.52
N GLY A 185 8.22 15.37 4.41
CA GLY A 185 8.23 14.30 3.41
C GLY A 185 9.04 14.64 2.18
#